data_353473fba76599f5038e9a654346781b
#
_entry.id   353473fba76599f5038e9a654346781b
#
_cell.length_a   1.000
_cell.length_b   1.000
_cell.length_c   1.000
_cell.angle_alpha   90.00
_cell.angle_beta   90.00
_cell.angle_gamma   90.00
#
_symmetry.space_group_name_H-M   'P 1'
#
loop_
_entity.id
_entity.type
_entity.pdbx_description
1 polymer ?
#
loop_
_entity_poly.entity_id
_entity_poly.type
_entity_poly.pdbx_seq_one_letter_code
_entity_poly.pdbx_strand_id
1 'polypeptide(L)'
;DIPLVLHDIDNYMDVFEYGRTSTTDVYAQIVSDLKDSESKLPDFYSSNNDIGKVTKTAAQAILGDVYLTNRDFENAKNYFEDIIDKEGANLGLLDDYASIFDSNNANNKEIIFAIQYASNQVPSMSNYLGNASLGNIQGIPISPRGLESSIYGVNILLMTHELEAKYSETDHRRSVIYTD
;
A
#
# COMPACT_ATOMS: atom_id res chain seq x y z
N ASP A 1 -16.80 -3.30 14.99
CA ASP A 1 -16.77 -2.52 16.24
C ASP A 1 -15.41 -2.66 16.89
N ILE A 2 -14.68 -1.54 16.99
CA ILE A 2 -13.35 -1.43 17.61
C ILE A 2 -13.38 -0.29 18.64
N PRO A 3 -12.51 -0.30 19.65
CA PRO A 3 -12.31 0.88 20.49
C PRO A 3 -11.74 2.03 19.65
N LEU A 4 -12.27 3.24 19.84
CA LEU A 4 -11.70 4.46 19.25
C LEU A 4 -10.86 5.15 20.32
N VAL A 5 -9.53 5.10 20.14
CA VAL A 5 -8.55 5.69 21.04
C VAL A 5 -7.91 6.88 20.33
N LEU A 6 -8.11 8.08 20.84
CA LEU A 6 -7.70 9.34 20.20
C LEU A 6 -6.53 10.04 20.91
N HIS A 7 -5.93 9.41 21.90
CA HIS A 7 -4.80 9.94 22.66
C HIS A 7 -3.89 8.80 23.13
N ASP A 8 -2.70 9.16 23.52
CA ASP A 8 -1.73 8.22 24.05
C ASP A 8 -2.25 7.58 25.34
N ILE A 9 -1.94 6.29 25.51
CA ILE A 9 -2.30 5.52 26.70
C ILE A 9 -1.05 5.39 27.56
N ASP A 10 -1.01 6.14 28.65
CA ASP A 10 0.13 6.16 29.58
C ASP A 10 0.22 4.89 30.43
N ASN A 11 -0.92 4.32 30.79
CA ASN A 11 -0.99 3.09 31.57
C ASN A 11 -1.71 2.00 30.76
N TYR A 12 -1.04 0.86 30.57
CA TYR A 12 -1.60 -0.26 29.78
C TYR A 12 -2.92 -0.81 30.34
N MET A 13 -3.22 -0.59 31.62
CA MET A 13 -4.50 -0.99 32.23
C MET A 13 -5.68 -0.15 31.73
N ASP A 14 -5.44 1.08 31.29
CA ASP A 14 -6.49 1.96 30.80
C ASP A 14 -7.10 1.46 29.48
N VAL A 15 -6.37 0.57 28.77
CA VAL A 15 -6.90 -0.11 27.56
C VAL A 15 -8.21 -0.84 27.84
N PHE A 16 -8.39 -1.38 29.04
CA PHE A 16 -9.58 -2.12 29.42
C PHE A 16 -10.82 -1.24 29.69
N GLU A 17 -10.62 0.07 29.80
CA GLU A 17 -11.72 1.03 30.01
C GLU A 17 -12.40 1.42 28.70
N TYR A 18 -11.73 1.20 27.55
CA TYR A 18 -12.29 1.51 26.25
C TYR A 18 -13.30 0.46 25.80
N GLY A 19 -14.53 0.89 25.60
CA GLY A 19 -15.60 0.09 25.02
C GLY A 19 -15.54 0.07 23.49
N ARG A 20 -16.47 -0.69 22.90
CA ARG A 20 -16.67 -0.71 21.45
C ARG A 20 -17.32 0.59 21.01
N THR A 21 -16.74 1.22 19.98
CA THR A 21 -17.29 2.40 19.34
C THR A 21 -18.13 1.99 18.12
N SER A 22 -19.17 2.73 17.81
CA SER A 22 -19.98 2.46 16.63
C SER A 22 -19.14 2.59 15.35
N THR A 23 -19.47 1.79 14.34
CA THR A 23 -18.82 1.88 13.02
C THR A 23 -18.96 3.28 12.43
N THR A 24 -20.12 3.92 12.62
CA THR A 24 -20.37 5.27 12.13
C THR A 24 -19.41 6.29 12.74
N ASP A 25 -19.19 6.23 14.04
CA ASP A 25 -18.30 7.18 14.72
C ASP A 25 -16.83 6.95 14.34
N VAL A 26 -16.43 5.69 14.18
CA VAL A 26 -15.08 5.35 13.71
C VAL A 26 -14.84 5.91 12.30
N TYR A 27 -15.77 5.70 11.36
CA TYR A 27 -15.64 6.24 10.01
C TYR A 27 -15.69 7.77 9.99
N ALA A 28 -16.50 8.39 10.82
CA ALA A 28 -16.53 9.85 10.95
C ALA A 28 -15.17 10.39 11.38
N GLN A 29 -14.51 9.73 12.33
CA GLN A 29 -13.16 10.12 12.78
C GLN A 29 -12.13 9.92 11.66
N ILE A 30 -12.14 8.76 10.97
CA ILE A 30 -11.23 8.50 9.85
C ILE A 30 -11.35 9.61 8.77
N VAL A 31 -12.56 9.96 8.38
CA VAL A 31 -12.81 11.00 7.40
C VAL A 31 -12.31 12.36 7.90
N SER A 32 -12.53 12.68 9.18
CA SER A 32 -12.05 13.91 9.80
C SER A 32 -10.53 14.02 9.76
N ASP A 33 -9.83 12.96 10.16
CA ASP A 33 -8.37 12.92 10.22
C ASP A 33 -7.74 13.01 8.82
N LEU A 34 -8.32 12.32 7.85
CA LEU A 34 -7.85 12.35 6.46
C LEU A 34 -8.07 13.71 5.80
N LYS A 35 -9.20 14.38 6.06
CA LYS A 35 -9.45 15.76 5.57
C LYS A 35 -8.51 16.77 6.21
N ASP A 36 -8.23 16.62 7.47
CA ASP A 36 -7.25 17.46 8.16
C ASP A 36 -5.85 17.27 7.54
N SER A 37 -5.46 16.01 7.29
CA SER A 37 -4.21 15.66 6.60
C SER A 37 -4.16 16.22 5.18
N GLU A 38 -5.23 16.07 4.39
CA GLU A 38 -5.35 16.63 3.05
C GLU A 38 -5.10 18.15 3.03
N SER A 39 -5.59 18.86 4.03
CA SER A 39 -5.44 20.32 4.10
C SER A 39 -4.01 20.78 4.41
N LYS A 40 -3.17 19.92 4.98
CA LYS A 40 -1.82 20.24 5.48
C LYS A 40 -0.70 19.67 4.63
N LEU A 41 -0.95 18.61 3.87
CA LEU A 41 0.06 17.91 3.09
C LEU A 41 0.27 18.55 1.71
N PRO A 42 1.50 18.56 1.19
CA PRO A 42 1.78 18.96 -0.18
C PRO A 42 1.32 17.88 -1.19
N ASP A 43 1.03 18.29 -2.42
CA ASP A 43 0.70 17.34 -3.48
C ASP A 43 1.90 16.43 -3.82
N PHE A 44 3.12 16.97 -3.84
CA PHE A 44 4.37 16.25 -4.10
C PHE A 44 5.50 16.82 -3.27
N TYR A 45 6.52 15.99 -3.03
CA TYR A 45 7.80 16.40 -2.47
C TYR A 45 8.84 16.53 -3.59
N SER A 46 9.57 17.62 -3.62
CA SER A 46 10.62 17.86 -4.61
C SER A 46 12.00 17.34 -4.21
N SER A 47 12.18 17.01 -2.93
CA SER A 47 13.44 16.53 -2.39
C SER A 47 13.49 15.01 -2.35
N ASN A 48 14.59 14.42 -2.81
CA ASN A 48 14.83 12.98 -2.70
C ASN A 48 14.85 12.46 -1.26
N ASN A 49 15.14 13.33 -0.29
CA ASN A 49 15.12 12.97 1.13
C ASN A 49 13.70 12.82 1.70
N ASP A 50 12.71 13.24 0.94
CA ASP A 50 11.30 13.20 1.33
C ASP A 50 10.52 12.09 0.62
N ILE A 51 11.20 11.28 -0.20
CA ILE A 51 10.59 10.11 -0.85
C ILE A 51 10.06 9.15 0.23
N GLY A 52 8.81 8.73 0.08
CA GLY A 52 8.12 7.85 1.04
C GLY A 52 7.33 8.60 2.12
N LYS A 53 7.44 9.92 2.23
CA LYS A 53 6.52 10.71 3.05
C LYS A 53 5.12 10.72 2.45
N VAL A 54 4.12 10.79 3.33
CA VAL A 54 2.71 10.85 2.92
C VAL A 54 2.43 12.17 2.21
N THR A 55 1.76 12.10 1.06
CA THR A 55 1.36 13.25 0.25
C THR A 55 -0.15 13.53 0.38
N LYS A 56 -0.58 14.70 -0.07
CA LYS A 56 -2.01 15.02 -0.20
C LYS A 56 -2.74 14.02 -1.09
N THR A 57 -2.14 13.64 -2.21
CA THR A 57 -2.70 12.64 -3.14
C THR A 57 -2.90 11.29 -2.44
N ALA A 58 -2.00 10.88 -1.54
CA ALA A 58 -2.17 9.65 -0.75
C ALA A 58 -3.36 9.77 0.22
N ALA A 59 -3.54 10.91 0.89
CA ALA A 59 -4.70 11.14 1.75
C ALA A 59 -6.00 11.12 0.95
N GLN A 60 -6.03 11.72 -0.24
CA GLN A 60 -7.18 11.71 -1.15
C GLN A 60 -7.52 10.30 -1.65
N ALA A 61 -6.52 9.49 -1.99
CA ALA A 61 -6.73 8.10 -2.41
C ALA A 61 -7.38 7.26 -1.30
N ILE A 62 -6.91 7.43 -0.06
CA ILE A 62 -7.49 6.73 1.10
C ILE A 62 -8.92 7.25 1.37
N LEU A 63 -9.18 8.56 1.26
CA LEU A 63 -10.53 9.11 1.39
C LEU A 63 -11.49 8.53 0.35
N GLY A 64 -11.05 8.42 -0.90
CA GLY A 64 -11.83 7.78 -1.96
C GLY A 64 -12.21 6.34 -1.62
N ASP A 65 -11.25 5.55 -1.10
CA ASP A 65 -11.49 4.17 -0.68
C ASP A 65 -12.41 4.05 0.55
N VAL A 66 -12.26 4.95 1.53
CA VAL A 66 -13.16 5.04 2.69
C VAL A 66 -14.59 5.34 2.27
N TYR A 67 -14.80 6.30 1.37
CA TYR A 67 -16.13 6.61 0.84
C TYR A 67 -16.70 5.46 0.02
N LEU A 68 -15.89 4.81 -0.81
CA LEU A 68 -16.28 3.63 -1.57
C LEU A 68 -16.75 2.48 -0.64
N THR A 69 -16.00 2.22 0.41
CA THR A 69 -16.33 1.20 1.40
C THR A 69 -17.64 1.52 2.13
N ASN A 70 -17.90 2.78 2.42
CA ASN A 70 -19.15 3.27 3.00
C ASN A 70 -20.31 3.38 2.00
N ARG A 71 -20.09 2.99 0.72
CA ARG A 71 -21.05 3.09 -0.38
C ARG A 71 -21.49 4.54 -0.71
N ASP A 72 -20.69 5.52 -0.34
CA ASP A 72 -20.84 6.90 -0.77
C ASP A 72 -20.08 7.08 -2.11
N PHE A 73 -20.69 6.57 -3.15
CA PHE A 73 -20.07 6.51 -4.49
C PHE A 73 -19.86 7.89 -5.12
N GLU A 74 -20.64 8.88 -4.73
CA GLU A 74 -20.48 10.25 -5.24
C GLU A 74 -19.19 10.88 -4.72
N ASN A 75 -18.97 10.86 -3.41
CA ASN A 75 -17.74 11.37 -2.83
C ASN A 75 -16.52 10.53 -3.25
N ALA A 76 -16.65 9.20 -3.30
CA ALA A 76 -15.57 8.33 -3.77
C ALA A 76 -15.15 8.70 -5.20
N LYS A 77 -16.11 8.88 -6.11
CA LYS A 77 -15.86 9.27 -7.48
C LYS A 77 -15.13 10.61 -7.57
N ASN A 78 -15.59 11.63 -6.83
CA ASN A 78 -14.98 12.95 -6.86
C ASN A 78 -13.52 12.90 -6.44
N TYR A 79 -13.17 12.16 -5.37
CA TYR A 79 -11.78 12.02 -4.92
C TYR A 79 -10.91 11.27 -5.95
N PHE A 80 -11.43 10.24 -6.60
CA PHE A 80 -10.67 9.52 -7.61
C PHE A 80 -10.50 10.34 -8.91
N GLU A 81 -11.50 11.11 -9.31
CA GLU A 81 -11.41 12.03 -10.46
C GLU A 81 -10.37 13.11 -10.18
N ASP A 82 -10.35 13.72 -8.97
CA ASP A 82 -9.34 14.71 -8.56
C ASP A 82 -7.90 14.15 -8.66
N ILE A 83 -7.71 12.85 -8.41
CA ILE A 83 -6.41 12.20 -8.54
C ILE A 83 -6.05 11.98 -10.01
N ILE A 84 -7.01 11.49 -10.81
CA ILE A 84 -6.82 11.24 -12.24
C ILE A 84 -6.50 12.55 -12.99
N ASP A 85 -7.18 13.63 -12.64
CA ASP A 85 -6.94 14.96 -13.24
C ASP A 85 -5.54 15.52 -12.96
N LYS A 86 -4.83 14.96 -11.97
CA LYS A 86 -3.43 15.30 -11.66
C LYS A 86 -2.41 14.47 -12.46
N GLU A 87 -2.86 13.61 -13.36
CA GLU A 87 -1.97 12.78 -14.16
C GLU A 87 -0.94 13.63 -14.91
N GLY A 88 0.32 13.21 -14.86
CA GLY A 88 1.43 13.93 -15.47
C GLY A 88 2.79 13.32 -15.17
N ALA A 89 3.80 14.15 -14.98
CA ALA A 89 5.17 13.70 -14.79
C ALA A 89 5.39 12.94 -13.46
N ASN A 90 4.64 13.31 -12.41
CA ASN A 90 4.84 12.77 -11.05
C ASN A 90 3.77 11.76 -10.65
N LEU A 91 2.69 11.63 -11.39
CA LEU A 91 1.59 10.72 -11.12
C LEU A 91 1.02 10.24 -12.46
N GLY A 92 0.75 8.94 -12.59
CA GLY A 92 0.13 8.40 -13.80
C GLY A 92 0.54 6.96 -14.05
N LEU A 93 -0.07 6.35 -15.05
CA LEU A 93 0.24 4.97 -15.43
C LEU A 93 1.59 4.88 -16.16
N LEU A 94 2.27 3.75 -16.02
CA LEU A 94 3.45 3.39 -16.80
C LEU A 94 3.02 2.76 -18.14
N ASP A 95 3.81 3.01 -19.17
CA ASP A 95 3.52 2.47 -20.51
C ASP A 95 3.77 0.95 -20.60
N ASP A 96 4.72 0.45 -19.81
CA ASP A 96 5.07 -0.96 -19.75
C ASP A 96 4.73 -1.54 -18.38
N TYR A 97 3.86 -2.56 -18.38
CA TYR A 97 3.41 -3.23 -17.18
C TYR A 97 4.54 -3.89 -16.38
N ALA A 98 5.55 -4.45 -17.05
CA ALA A 98 6.69 -5.08 -16.37
C ALA A 98 7.52 -4.09 -15.56
N SER A 99 7.55 -2.82 -15.99
CA SER A 99 8.28 -1.75 -15.29
C SER A 99 7.75 -1.43 -13.89
N ILE A 100 6.52 -1.85 -13.55
CA ILE A 100 5.95 -1.71 -12.21
C ILE A 100 6.74 -2.55 -11.20
N PHE A 101 7.27 -3.69 -11.65
CA PHE A 101 7.95 -4.67 -10.80
C PHE A 101 9.48 -4.52 -10.82
N ASP A 102 10.01 -3.57 -11.58
CA ASP A 102 11.45 -3.31 -11.61
C ASP A 102 11.92 -2.67 -10.29
N SER A 103 12.80 -3.36 -9.58
CA SER A 103 13.38 -2.89 -8.33
C SER A 103 14.17 -1.58 -8.47
N ASN A 104 14.70 -1.28 -9.68
CA ASN A 104 15.37 -0.02 -9.96
C ASN A 104 14.39 1.14 -10.17
N ASN A 105 13.10 0.84 -10.34
CA ASN A 105 12.01 1.79 -10.55
C ASN A 105 10.98 1.75 -9.41
N ALA A 106 11.40 1.43 -8.21
CA ALA A 106 10.52 1.19 -7.05
C ALA A 106 9.67 2.40 -6.63
N ASN A 107 10.07 3.62 -6.99
CA ASN A 107 9.34 4.85 -6.69
C ASN A 107 8.87 5.54 -7.98
N ASN A 108 8.28 4.76 -8.88
CA ASN A 108 7.78 5.27 -10.15
C ASN A 108 6.48 6.07 -9.98
N LYS A 109 6.08 6.79 -11.07
CA LYS A 109 4.92 7.68 -11.06
C LYS A 109 3.55 6.99 -10.84
N GLU A 110 3.47 5.66 -10.95
CA GLU A 110 2.24 4.92 -10.70
C GLU A 110 2.00 4.68 -9.20
N ILE A 111 3.04 4.86 -8.37
CA ILE A 111 2.97 4.65 -6.92
C ILE A 111 2.53 5.93 -6.23
N ILE A 112 1.30 5.94 -5.72
CA ILE A 112 0.75 7.05 -4.94
C ILE A 112 1.39 7.10 -3.55
N PHE A 113 1.55 5.94 -2.90
CA PHE A 113 2.18 5.80 -1.60
C PHE A 113 2.73 4.40 -1.40
N ALA A 114 3.94 4.28 -0.90
CA ALA A 114 4.55 3.01 -0.53
C ALA A 114 5.38 3.15 0.76
N ILE A 115 5.30 2.13 1.62
CA ILE A 115 6.16 2.04 2.79
C ILE A 115 7.58 1.73 2.31
N GLN A 116 8.52 2.60 2.64
CA GLN A 116 9.91 2.46 2.25
C GLN A 116 10.64 1.51 3.20
N TYR A 117 11.29 0.50 2.64
CA TYR A 117 12.15 -0.43 3.38
C TYR A 117 13.62 -0.14 3.06
N ALA A 118 14.48 -0.31 4.05
CA ALA A 118 15.92 -0.14 3.84
C ALA A 118 16.46 -1.28 2.96
N SER A 119 17.27 -0.92 1.95
CA SER A 119 18.06 -1.89 1.21
C SER A 119 19.13 -2.53 2.10
N ASN A 120 19.57 -3.74 1.76
CA ASN A 120 20.61 -4.50 2.47
C ASN A 120 20.22 -5.02 3.87
N GLN A 121 18.94 -4.97 4.23
CA GLN A 121 18.44 -5.65 5.42
C GLN A 121 17.94 -7.04 5.03
N VAL A 122 18.71 -8.05 5.39
CA VAL A 122 18.30 -9.45 5.15
C VAL A 122 17.24 -9.82 6.20
N PRO A 123 16.02 -10.17 5.78
CA PRO A 123 15.03 -10.67 6.71
C PRO A 123 15.52 -11.98 7.33
N SER A 124 15.62 -12.03 8.65
CA SER A 124 15.90 -13.29 9.35
C SER A 124 14.58 -13.98 9.75
N MET A 125 14.65 -15.27 10.02
CA MET A 125 13.49 -16.01 10.52
C MET A 125 12.96 -15.43 11.84
N SER A 126 13.83 -14.85 12.67
CA SER A 126 13.44 -14.16 13.90
C SER A 126 12.66 -12.88 13.62
N ASN A 127 12.97 -12.18 12.53
CA ASN A 127 12.23 -11.00 12.10
C ASN A 127 10.83 -11.38 11.59
N TYR A 128 10.70 -12.54 10.93
CA TYR A 128 9.40 -13.07 10.50
C TYR A 128 8.47 -13.37 11.68
N LEU A 129 9.03 -13.74 12.84
CA LEU A 129 8.28 -14.06 14.06
C LEU A 129 7.97 -12.84 14.95
N GLY A 130 8.18 -11.62 14.48
CA GLY A 130 7.67 -10.41 15.14
C GLY A 130 8.70 -9.41 15.64
N ASN A 131 9.99 -9.59 15.36
CA ASN A 131 10.97 -8.54 15.63
C ASN A 131 10.93 -7.48 14.50
N ALA A 132 11.13 -6.23 14.86
CA ALA A 132 11.18 -5.14 13.89
C ALA A 132 12.26 -5.41 12.84
N SER A 133 11.84 -5.45 11.58
CA SER A 133 12.72 -5.62 10.42
C SER A 133 12.67 -4.35 9.57
N LEU A 134 13.83 -3.89 9.16
CA LEU A 134 13.94 -2.79 8.18
C LEU A 134 13.78 -3.29 6.74
N GLY A 135 13.83 -4.61 6.51
CA GLY A 135 13.64 -5.23 5.21
C GLY A 135 12.20 -5.63 4.93
N ASN A 136 11.83 -5.69 3.65
CA ASN A 136 10.52 -6.18 3.22
C ASN A 136 10.47 -7.71 3.31
N ILE A 137 9.81 -8.23 4.35
CA ILE A 137 9.63 -9.69 4.53
C ILE A 137 8.40 -10.23 3.81
N GLN A 138 7.49 -9.39 3.34
CA GLN A 138 6.26 -9.83 2.70
C GLN A 138 6.50 -10.44 1.31
N GLY A 139 7.57 -10.03 0.64
CA GLY A 139 7.96 -10.61 -0.64
C GLY A 139 8.46 -12.06 -0.55
N ILE A 140 8.93 -12.50 0.62
CA ILE A 140 9.50 -13.85 0.77
C ILE A 140 8.50 -14.98 0.47
N PRO A 141 7.24 -14.92 0.98
CA PRO A 141 6.26 -15.97 0.73
C PRO A 141 5.85 -16.12 -0.73
N ILE A 142 5.92 -15.04 -1.50
CA ILE A 142 5.48 -15.01 -2.91
C ILE A 142 6.64 -15.11 -3.90
N SER A 143 7.89 -15.00 -3.43
CA SER A 143 9.07 -15.10 -4.30
C SER A 143 9.37 -16.56 -4.65
N PRO A 144 9.68 -16.88 -5.91
CA PRO A 144 10.12 -18.21 -6.32
C PRO A 144 11.38 -18.63 -5.58
N ARG A 145 11.44 -19.91 -5.18
CA ARG A 145 12.61 -20.46 -4.52
C ARG A 145 13.70 -20.75 -5.55
N GLY A 146 14.93 -20.38 -5.22
CA GLY A 146 16.11 -20.76 -6.02
C GLY A 146 16.49 -19.81 -7.13
N LEU A 147 15.78 -18.69 -7.30
CA LEU A 147 16.31 -17.60 -8.11
C LEU A 147 17.41 -16.87 -7.36
N GLU A 148 18.47 -16.47 -8.05
CA GLU A 148 19.62 -15.75 -7.46
C GLU A 148 19.20 -14.48 -6.71
N SER A 149 18.13 -13.84 -7.18
CA SER A 149 17.54 -12.63 -6.56
C SER A 149 16.65 -12.91 -5.35
N SER A 150 16.29 -14.17 -5.07
CA SER A 150 15.38 -14.52 -3.99
C SER A 150 15.76 -15.83 -3.28
N ILE A 151 16.98 -15.87 -2.72
CA ILE A 151 17.50 -17.00 -1.91
C ILE A 151 16.53 -17.39 -0.77
N TYR A 152 15.68 -16.48 -0.34
CA TYR A 152 14.71 -16.68 0.74
C TYR A 152 13.28 -16.94 0.25
N GLY A 153 13.04 -17.00 -1.06
CA GLY A 153 11.73 -17.34 -1.61
C GLY A 153 11.26 -18.72 -1.15
N VAL A 154 9.99 -18.84 -0.78
CA VAL A 154 9.41 -20.07 -0.23
C VAL A 154 8.22 -20.62 -1.02
N ASN A 155 7.83 -19.97 -2.13
CA ASN A 155 6.75 -20.40 -3.03
C ASN A 155 5.43 -20.74 -2.30
N ILE A 156 5.06 -19.94 -1.29
CA ILE A 156 3.82 -20.19 -0.54
C ILE A 156 2.58 -19.86 -1.40
N LEU A 157 2.71 -18.85 -2.27
CA LEU A 157 1.64 -18.41 -3.14
C LEU A 157 2.07 -18.60 -4.59
N LEU A 158 1.54 -19.61 -5.25
CA LEU A 158 1.75 -19.88 -6.66
C LEU A 158 0.44 -19.65 -7.42
N MET A 159 0.57 -19.22 -8.67
CA MET A 159 -0.57 -19.16 -9.58
C MET A 159 -1.02 -20.57 -9.95
N THR A 160 -2.33 -20.81 -9.94
CA THR A 160 -2.88 -22.07 -10.45
C THR A 160 -2.90 -22.07 -11.98
N HIS A 161 -2.73 -23.23 -12.60
CA HIS A 161 -2.86 -23.37 -14.07
C HIS A 161 -4.22 -22.88 -14.58
N GLU A 162 -5.28 -23.03 -13.78
CA GLU A 162 -6.61 -22.53 -14.14
C GLU A 162 -6.63 -20.98 -14.22
N LEU A 163 -5.94 -20.28 -13.31
CA LEU A 163 -5.84 -18.83 -13.36
C LEU A 163 -4.93 -18.39 -14.51
N GLU A 164 -3.79 -19.06 -14.73
CA GLU A 164 -2.89 -18.80 -15.84
C GLU A 164 -3.61 -18.90 -17.19
N ALA A 165 -4.44 -19.94 -17.37
CA ALA A 165 -5.21 -20.16 -18.61
C ALA A 165 -6.24 -19.05 -18.92
N LYS A 166 -6.55 -18.17 -17.95
CA LYS A 166 -7.43 -17.01 -18.17
C LYS A 166 -6.74 -15.80 -18.79
N TYR A 167 -5.41 -15.79 -18.79
CA TYR A 167 -4.65 -14.74 -19.49
C TYR A 167 -4.47 -15.12 -20.95
N SER A 168 -4.89 -14.26 -21.88
CA SER A 168 -4.66 -14.47 -23.29
C SER A 168 -3.17 -14.39 -23.64
N GLU A 169 -2.78 -14.94 -24.78
CA GLU A 169 -1.38 -14.88 -25.26
C GLU A 169 -0.93 -13.43 -25.55
N THR A 170 -1.86 -12.53 -25.79
CA THR A 170 -1.59 -11.12 -26.03
C THR A 170 -1.64 -10.26 -24.77
N ASP A 171 -1.94 -10.85 -23.62
CA ASP A 171 -1.98 -10.12 -22.36
C ASP A 171 -0.56 -9.89 -21.82
N HIS A 172 -0.13 -8.64 -21.81
CA HIS A 172 1.21 -8.24 -21.35
C HIS A 172 1.49 -8.65 -19.89
N ARG A 173 0.47 -8.81 -19.05
CA ARG A 173 0.64 -9.29 -17.67
C ARG A 173 1.19 -10.69 -17.60
N ARG A 174 0.97 -11.50 -18.64
CA ARG A 174 1.47 -12.87 -18.70
C ARG A 174 3.00 -12.96 -18.66
N SER A 175 3.70 -11.94 -19.18
CA SER A 175 5.17 -11.91 -19.20
C SER A 175 5.83 -11.81 -17.83
N VAL A 176 5.08 -11.39 -16.79
CA VAL A 176 5.56 -11.28 -15.41
C VAL A 176 5.04 -12.38 -14.50
N ILE A 177 4.31 -13.35 -15.06
CA ILE A 177 3.83 -14.53 -14.34
C ILE A 177 4.94 -15.59 -14.34
N TYR A 178 5.34 -16.02 -13.16
CA TYR A 178 6.25 -17.16 -12.99
C TYR A 178 5.43 -18.45 -13.01
N THR A 179 5.71 -19.29 -13.99
CA THR A 179 5.21 -20.67 -14.06
C THR A 179 6.39 -21.59 -13.82
N ASP A 180 6.19 -22.67 -13.05
CA ASP A 180 7.20 -23.71 -12.80
C ASP A 180 7.57 -24.45 -14.10
#